data_d55005125f06b0d67161f6b45374f4cb
#
_entry.id   d55005125f06b0d67161f6b45374f4cb
#
_cell.length_a   1.000
_cell.length_b   1.000
_cell.length_c   1.000
_cell.angle_alpha   90.00
_cell.angle_beta   90.00
_cell.angle_gamma   90.00
#
_symmetry.space_group_name_H-M   'P 1'
#
loop_
_entity.id
_entity.type
_entity.pdbx_description
1 polymer ?
#
loop_
_entity_poly.entity_id
_entity_poly.type
_entity_poly.pdbx_seq_one_letter_code
_entity_poly.pdbx_strand_id
1 'polypeptide(L)'
;MELDAQWIVGFVDGEGCFHVGINPHPEMSAGFQVLPEFTVVQHERDIQVLLALKAYFGCGVVRRNNGDRMAWRVRGHEHLSKHIVTFFEKHPLKSRKRVDFIKFREIVMLMNRGEHLTRDGVERI
;
A
#
# COMPACT_ATOMS: atom_id res chain seq x y z
N MET A 1 -6.06 19.50 -9.67
CA MET A 1 -6.28 18.27 -10.47
C MET A 1 -7.33 17.42 -9.78
N GLU A 2 -8.40 17.14 -10.44
CA GLU A 2 -9.43 16.24 -9.93
C GLU A 2 -9.24 14.85 -10.53
N LEU A 3 -9.30 13.83 -9.68
CA LEU A 3 -9.18 12.44 -10.10
C LEU A 3 -10.49 11.71 -9.91
N ASP A 4 -10.89 10.89 -10.88
CA ASP A 4 -12.02 9.99 -10.69
C ASP A 4 -11.54 8.57 -10.36
N ALA A 5 -12.44 7.77 -9.79
CA ALA A 5 -12.08 6.44 -9.29
C ALA A 5 -11.55 5.51 -10.40
N GLN A 6 -12.13 5.52 -11.59
CA GLN A 6 -11.69 4.63 -12.67
C GLN A 6 -10.35 5.05 -13.26
N TRP A 7 -10.05 6.35 -13.28
CA TRP A 7 -8.72 6.80 -13.66
C TRP A 7 -7.67 6.28 -12.67
N ILE A 8 -7.98 6.35 -11.37
CA ILE A 8 -7.09 5.85 -10.32
C ILE A 8 -6.86 4.35 -10.48
N VAL A 9 -7.91 3.57 -10.75
CA VAL A 9 -7.79 2.13 -10.99
C VAL A 9 -6.82 1.86 -12.13
N GLY A 10 -6.98 2.53 -13.27
CA GLY A 10 -6.09 2.35 -14.42
C GLY A 10 -4.66 2.76 -14.13
N PHE A 11 -4.49 3.87 -13.42
CA PHE A 11 -3.16 4.37 -13.07
C PHE A 11 -2.43 3.40 -12.13
N VAL A 12 -3.13 2.91 -11.10
CA VAL A 12 -2.57 1.95 -10.14
C VAL A 12 -2.31 0.58 -10.78
N ASP A 13 -3.18 0.15 -11.71
CA ASP A 13 -2.93 -1.08 -12.48
C ASP A 13 -1.57 -1.04 -13.17
N GLY A 14 -1.15 0.13 -13.65
CA GLY A 14 0.13 0.30 -14.33
C GLY A 14 1.29 0.67 -13.42
N GLU A 15 1.06 1.50 -12.42
CA GLU A 15 2.12 2.19 -11.68
C GLU A 15 2.14 1.92 -10.17
N GLY A 16 1.10 1.30 -9.62
CA GLY A 16 1.04 1.04 -8.18
C GLY A 16 1.82 -0.20 -7.77
N CYS A 17 2.19 -0.25 -6.49
CA CYS A 17 2.90 -1.40 -5.93
C CYS A 17 2.36 -1.72 -4.54
N PHE A 18 1.93 -2.96 -4.35
CA PHE A 18 1.56 -3.51 -3.05
C PHE A 18 2.73 -4.35 -2.56
N HIS A 19 3.32 -3.97 -1.44
CA HIS A 19 4.51 -4.62 -0.93
C HIS A 19 4.37 -4.94 0.56
N VAL A 20 4.93 -6.07 0.99
CA VAL A 20 5.00 -6.44 2.40
C VAL A 20 6.43 -6.80 2.74
N GLY A 21 7.07 -5.97 3.58
CA GLY A 21 8.38 -6.26 4.12
C GLY A 21 8.26 -7.09 5.39
N ILE A 22 9.11 -8.08 5.54
CA ILE A 22 9.19 -8.89 6.77
C ILE A 22 10.65 -8.88 7.19
N ASN A 23 10.92 -8.24 8.33
CA ASN A 23 12.28 -8.05 8.82
C ASN A 23 12.44 -8.68 10.20
N PRO A 24 13.58 -9.37 10.48
CA PRO A 24 13.88 -9.85 11.83
C PRO A 24 13.89 -8.67 12.81
N HIS A 25 13.24 -8.83 13.94
CA HIS A 25 13.16 -7.79 14.96
C HIS A 25 13.11 -8.45 16.34
N PRO A 26 14.26 -8.51 17.08
CA PRO A 26 14.35 -9.25 18.35
C PRO A 26 13.38 -8.80 19.42
N GLU A 27 12.96 -7.53 19.39
CA GLU A 27 12.06 -6.96 20.38
C GLU A 27 10.59 -7.25 20.12
N MET A 28 10.25 -7.76 18.92
CA MET A 28 8.87 -8.14 18.59
C MET A 28 8.57 -9.53 19.11
N SER A 29 7.35 -9.75 19.59
CA SER A 29 6.94 -11.02 20.19
C SER A 29 7.08 -12.22 19.24
N ALA A 30 6.84 -12.01 17.93
CA ALA A 30 6.99 -13.06 16.93
C ALA A 30 8.42 -13.16 16.36
N GLY A 31 9.33 -12.27 16.77
CA GLY A 31 10.69 -12.19 16.24
C GLY A 31 10.82 -11.49 14.90
N PHE A 32 9.73 -10.95 14.35
CA PHE A 32 9.70 -10.28 13.05
C PHE A 32 8.84 -9.03 13.10
N GLN A 33 9.19 -8.06 12.27
CA GLN A 33 8.38 -6.89 12.00
C GLN A 33 7.76 -7.02 10.61
N VAL A 34 6.46 -6.87 10.51
CA VAL A 34 5.72 -6.94 9.24
C VAL A 34 5.37 -5.52 8.81
N LEU A 35 5.81 -5.11 7.62
CA LEU A 35 5.64 -3.75 7.12
C LEU A 35 4.91 -3.77 5.76
N PRO A 36 3.58 -3.68 5.77
CA PRO A 36 2.83 -3.53 4.53
C PRO A 36 2.95 -2.09 4.02
N GLU A 37 3.05 -1.94 2.71
CA GLU A 37 3.20 -0.63 2.08
C GLU A 37 2.52 -0.60 0.73
N PHE A 38 1.79 0.48 0.46
CA PHE A 38 1.30 0.79 -0.87
C PHE A 38 2.04 2.01 -1.39
N THR A 39 2.59 1.91 -2.60
CA THR A 39 3.46 2.94 -3.16
C THR A 39 3.13 3.20 -4.62
N VAL A 40 3.17 4.47 -5.01
CA VAL A 40 3.14 4.89 -6.41
C VAL A 40 4.34 5.79 -6.65
N VAL A 41 5.18 5.44 -7.62
CA VAL A 41 6.40 6.18 -7.96
C VAL A 41 6.23 6.84 -9.31
N GLN A 42 6.65 8.11 -9.42
CA GLN A 42 6.60 8.88 -10.65
C GLN A 42 7.81 9.79 -10.75
N HIS A 43 8.16 10.18 -11.99
CA HIS A 43 9.17 11.20 -12.21
C HIS A 43 8.74 12.51 -11.51
N GLU A 44 9.70 13.29 -11.01
CA GLU A 44 9.39 14.52 -10.27
C GLU A 44 8.58 15.55 -11.06
N ARG A 45 8.66 15.53 -12.40
CA ARG A 45 7.84 16.40 -13.26
C ARG A 45 6.34 16.12 -13.13
N ASP A 46 5.96 14.92 -12.69
CA ASP A 46 4.57 14.50 -12.49
C ASP A 46 4.18 14.48 -11.01
N ILE A 47 4.88 15.23 -10.16
CA ILE A 47 4.61 15.26 -8.74
C ILE A 47 3.16 15.66 -8.42
N GLN A 48 2.52 16.46 -9.28
CA GLN A 48 1.14 16.88 -9.08
C GLN A 48 0.17 15.70 -9.05
N VAL A 49 0.47 14.63 -9.80
CA VAL A 49 -0.33 13.41 -9.78
C VAL A 49 -0.25 12.75 -8.40
N LEU A 50 0.95 12.67 -7.82
CA LEU A 50 1.15 12.08 -6.49
C LEU A 50 0.46 12.91 -5.40
N LEU A 51 0.55 14.22 -5.49
CA LEU A 51 -0.12 15.12 -4.54
C LEU A 51 -1.65 15.00 -4.67
N ALA A 52 -2.16 14.83 -5.88
CA ALA A 52 -3.59 14.62 -6.11
C ALA A 52 -4.07 13.29 -5.54
N LEU A 53 -3.28 12.22 -5.66
CA LEU A 53 -3.59 10.93 -5.05
C LEU A 53 -3.62 11.03 -3.53
N LYS A 54 -2.63 11.68 -2.94
CA LYS A 54 -2.60 11.92 -1.49
C LYS A 54 -3.84 12.68 -1.03
N ALA A 55 -4.23 13.71 -1.75
CA ALA A 55 -5.41 14.51 -1.42
C ALA A 55 -6.70 13.69 -1.55
N TYR A 56 -6.79 12.88 -2.59
CA TYR A 56 -7.97 12.04 -2.84
C TYR A 56 -8.18 11.03 -1.72
N PHE A 57 -7.12 10.32 -1.33
CA PHE A 57 -7.20 9.29 -0.29
C PHE A 57 -7.14 9.84 1.13
N GLY A 58 -6.61 11.06 1.29
CA GLY A 58 -6.51 11.69 2.61
C GLY A 58 -5.46 11.09 3.51
N CYS A 59 -4.46 10.41 2.96
CA CYS A 59 -3.41 9.76 3.74
C CYS A 59 -2.12 9.60 2.94
N GLY A 60 -1.07 9.19 3.64
CA GLY A 60 0.23 8.92 3.03
C GLY A 60 1.14 10.13 2.98
N VAL A 61 2.34 9.92 2.44
CA VAL A 61 3.40 10.93 2.38
C VAL A 61 3.99 10.93 0.97
N VAL A 62 4.24 12.12 0.41
CA VAL A 62 4.94 12.27 -0.86
C VAL A 62 6.37 12.71 -0.55
N ARG A 63 7.35 11.92 -0.98
CA ARG A 63 8.77 12.19 -0.74
C ARG A 63 9.61 11.74 -1.93
N ARG A 64 10.83 12.27 -1.99
CA ARG A 64 11.81 11.79 -2.97
C ARG A 64 12.15 10.33 -2.68
N ASN A 65 12.07 9.51 -3.73
CA ASN A 65 12.37 8.09 -3.64
C ASN A 65 13.82 7.80 -4.01
N ASN A 66 14.21 8.17 -5.23
CA ASN A 66 15.56 7.96 -5.72
C ASN A 66 15.79 8.85 -6.96
N GLY A 67 16.90 9.61 -6.97
CA GLY A 67 17.23 10.48 -8.08
C GLY A 67 16.10 11.47 -8.40
N ASP A 68 15.57 11.41 -9.61
CA ASP A 68 14.47 12.25 -10.08
C ASP A 68 13.09 11.62 -9.86
N ARG A 69 13.01 10.52 -9.10
CA ARG A 69 11.76 9.82 -8.78
C ARG A 69 11.20 10.25 -7.45
N MET A 70 9.90 10.51 -7.43
CA MET A 70 9.13 10.82 -6.23
C MET A 70 8.20 9.64 -5.93
N ALA A 71 7.81 9.48 -4.68
CA ALA A 71 6.90 8.42 -4.27
C ALA A 71 5.81 8.96 -3.34
N TRP A 72 4.58 8.47 -3.55
CA TRP A 72 3.52 8.55 -2.58
C TRP A 72 3.42 7.19 -1.90
N ARG A 73 3.59 7.18 -0.57
CA ARG A 73 3.59 5.94 0.22
C ARG A 73 2.53 6.00 1.30
N VAL A 74 1.84 4.86 1.46
CA VAL A 74 0.91 4.66 2.56
C VAL A 74 1.40 3.44 3.35
N ARG A 75 1.62 3.63 4.64
CA ARG A 75 2.08 2.61 5.57
C ARG A 75 1.12 2.49 6.74
N GLY A 76 1.25 1.39 7.50
CA GLY A 76 0.41 1.12 8.65
C GLY A 76 -0.87 0.42 8.26
N HIS A 77 -1.11 -0.76 8.87
CA HIS A 77 -2.25 -1.59 8.49
C HIS A 77 -3.60 -0.88 8.69
N GLU A 78 -3.69 0.03 9.66
CA GLU A 78 -4.93 0.78 9.91
C GLU A 78 -5.25 1.74 8.76
N HIS A 79 -4.27 2.53 8.31
CA HIS A 79 -4.44 3.44 7.17
C HIS A 79 -4.67 2.68 5.88
N LEU A 80 -3.91 1.61 5.67
CA LEU A 80 -4.05 0.77 4.49
C LEU A 80 -5.43 0.14 4.42
N SER A 81 -5.93 -0.39 5.54
CA SER A 81 -7.26 -0.99 5.60
C SER A 81 -8.35 0.05 5.34
N LYS A 82 -8.28 1.18 6.01
CA LYS A 82 -9.32 2.21 5.95
C LYS A 82 -9.40 2.92 4.60
N HIS A 83 -8.26 3.24 3.99
CA HIS A 83 -8.21 4.09 2.80
C HIS A 83 -7.92 3.36 1.50
N ILE A 84 -6.99 2.42 1.51
CA ILE A 84 -6.52 1.75 0.30
C ILE A 84 -7.34 0.49 0.02
N VAL A 85 -7.44 -0.41 0.98
CA VAL A 85 -8.15 -1.68 0.80
C VAL A 85 -9.62 -1.44 0.47
N THR A 86 -10.30 -0.57 1.20
CA THR A 86 -11.71 -0.25 0.96
C THR A 86 -11.94 0.32 -0.44
N PHE A 87 -11.02 1.16 -0.92
CA PHE A 87 -11.13 1.73 -2.26
C PHE A 87 -11.07 0.65 -3.35
N PHE A 88 -10.06 -0.22 -3.30
CA PHE A 88 -9.88 -1.24 -4.34
C PHE A 88 -10.81 -2.44 -4.20
N GLU A 89 -11.47 -2.60 -3.06
CA GLU A 89 -12.60 -3.53 -2.94
C GLU A 89 -13.81 -2.99 -3.69
N LYS A 90 -14.07 -1.70 -3.58
CA LYS A 90 -15.18 -1.04 -4.25
C LYS A 90 -14.90 -0.82 -5.74
N HIS A 91 -13.65 -0.55 -6.10
CA HIS A 91 -13.22 -0.28 -7.47
C HIS A 91 -12.11 -1.26 -7.86
N PRO A 92 -12.46 -2.49 -8.27
CA PRO A 92 -11.46 -3.54 -8.50
C PRO A 92 -10.45 -3.21 -9.58
N LEU A 93 -9.20 -3.54 -9.33
CA LEU A 93 -8.14 -3.53 -10.33
C LEU A 93 -8.45 -4.54 -11.42
N LYS A 94 -7.94 -4.33 -12.62
CA LYS A 94 -8.29 -5.12 -13.79
C LYS A 94 -7.13 -5.98 -14.31
N SER A 95 -5.89 -5.57 -14.04
CA SER A 95 -4.72 -6.32 -14.47
C SER A 95 -4.33 -7.38 -13.43
N ARG A 96 -3.20 -8.04 -13.66
CA ARG A 96 -2.63 -8.99 -12.69
C ARG A 96 -2.36 -8.33 -11.33
N LYS A 97 -2.27 -7.03 -11.28
CA LYS A 97 -2.15 -6.27 -10.04
C LYS A 97 -3.26 -6.62 -9.04
N ARG A 98 -4.42 -7.03 -9.54
CA ARG A 98 -5.53 -7.47 -8.69
C ARG A 98 -5.15 -8.68 -7.83
N VAL A 99 -4.33 -9.60 -8.35
CA VAL A 99 -3.86 -10.76 -7.58
C VAL A 99 -2.97 -10.27 -6.43
N ASP A 100 -2.08 -9.34 -6.71
CA ASP A 100 -1.20 -8.74 -5.69
C ASP A 100 -2.03 -8.02 -4.63
N PHE A 101 -3.07 -7.30 -5.05
CA PHE A 101 -3.97 -6.61 -4.13
C PHE A 101 -4.70 -7.59 -3.21
N ILE A 102 -5.22 -8.70 -3.75
CA ILE A 102 -5.95 -9.69 -2.95
C ILE A 102 -5.06 -10.28 -1.86
N LYS A 103 -3.82 -10.62 -2.21
CA LYS A 103 -2.83 -11.12 -1.24
C LYS A 103 -2.49 -10.06 -0.19
N PHE A 104 -2.28 -8.85 -0.63
CA PHE A 104 -2.00 -7.71 0.24
C PHE A 104 -3.14 -7.46 1.23
N ARG A 105 -4.38 -7.49 0.74
CA ARG A 105 -5.57 -7.33 1.57
C ARG A 105 -5.63 -8.38 2.67
N GLU A 106 -5.38 -9.65 2.32
CA GLU A 106 -5.39 -10.73 3.31
C GLU A 106 -4.38 -10.48 4.42
N ILE A 107 -3.18 -10.02 4.08
CA ILE A 107 -2.13 -9.72 5.06
C ILE A 107 -2.54 -8.53 5.94
N VAL A 108 -3.07 -7.47 5.35
CA VAL A 108 -3.52 -6.30 6.10
C VAL A 108 -4.64 -6.68 7.09
N MET A 109 -5.59 -7.51 6.66
CA MET A 109 -6.69 -7.98 7.51
C MET A 109 -6.17 -8.88 8.65
N LEU A 110 -5.20 -9.72 8.36
CA LEU A 110 -4.53 -10.54 9.37
C LEU A 110 -3.88 -9.64 10.43
N MET A 111 -3.23 -8.57 10.00
CA MET A 111 -2.62 -7.60 10.92
C MET A 111 -3.66 -6.84 11.75
N ASN A 112 -4.80 -6.51 11.17
CA ASN A 112 -5.90 -5.86 11.89
C ASN A 112 -6.42 -6.75 13.02
N ARG A 113 -6.34 -8.07 12.87
CA ARG A 113 -6.72 -9.02 13.91
C ARG A 113 -5.59 -9.32 14.91
N GLY A 114 -4.42 -8.69 14.74
CA GLY A 114 -3.27 -8.89 15.60
C GLY A 114 -2.53 -10.22 15.37
N GLU A 115 -2.85 -10.96 14.33
CA GLU A 115 -2.26 -12.28 14.07
C GLU A 115 -0.80 -12.21 13.62
N HIS A 116 -0.33 -11.05 13.15
CA HIS A 116 1.08 -10.82 12.81
C HIS A 116 1.97 -10.75 14.07
N LEU A 117 1.36 -10.68 15.25
CA LEU A 117 2.08 -10.64 16.53
C LEU A 117 2.40 -12.05 17.05
N THR A 118 1.95 -13.08 16.35
CA THR A 118 2.23 -14.47 16.66
C THR A 118 3.15 -15.07 15.60
N ARG A 119 3.92 -16.07 15.99
CA ARG A 119 4.83 -16.77 15.07
C ARG A 119 4.04 -17.46 13.95
N ASP A 120 2.94 -18.14 14.31
CA ASP A 120 2.08 -18.80 13.35
C ASP A 120 1.49 -17.80 12.33
N GLY A 121 1.08 -16.63 12.80
CA GLY A 121 0.57 -15.58 11.94
C GLY A 121 1.61 -15.08 10.94
N VAL A 122 2.84 -14.87 11.40
CA VAL A 122 3.94 -14.45 10.51
C VAL A 122 4.24 -15.53 9.47
N GLU A 123 4.21 -16.79 9.85
CA GLU A 123 4.46 -17.90 8.93
C GLU A 123 3.39 -18.00 7.83
N ARG A 124 2.15 -17.53 8.10
CA ARG A 124 1.07 -17.52 7.10
C ARG A 124 1.18 -16.36 6.09
N ILE A 125 2.01 -15.37 6.36
CA ILE A 125 2.23 -14.22 5.46
C ILE A 125 3.18 -14.58 4.27
#